data_6741be959ed1cefbfbdf160dab236eea
#
_entry.id   6741be959ed1cefbfbdf160dab236eea
#
_cell.length_a   1.000
_cell.length_b   1.000
_cell.length_c   1.000
_cell.angle_alpha   90.00
_cell.angle_beta   90.00
_cell.angle_gamma   90.00
#
_symmetry.space_group_name_H-M   'P 1'
#
loop_
_entity.id
_entity.type
_entity.pdbx_description
1 polymer ?
#
loop_
_entity_poly.entity_id
_entity_poly.type
_entity_poly.pdbx_seq_one_letter_code
_entity_poly.pdbx_strand_id
1 'polypeptide(L)'
;MLRALGARFLDSAGDEIEEGGLALKALRQIDLNRLDERLHKVRIEVACDVNNPLTGLHGASHVFGPQKGATPDQVLALDEALNTYADIVAALLQKDVRDFPGAGAAGGIGFAAKAFLHAEFRPGVQLIADLSGLSQAVQGAVSFSEDGCTERQKPTAL
;
A
#
# COMPACT_ATOMS: atom_id res chain seq x y z
N MET A 1 5.42 -8.65 -5.28
CA MET A 1 5.45 -7.37 -6.02
C MET A 1 6.88 -6.96 -6.37
N LEU A 2 7.75 -6.50 -5.46
CA LEU A 2 9.10 -5.99 -5.79
C LEU A 2 9.98 -6.99 -6.54
N ARG A 3 9.94 -8.29 -6.20
CA ARG A 3 10.65 -9.34 -6.96
C ARG A 3 10.26 -9.36 -8.44
N ALA A 4 8.97 -9.25 -8.74
CA ALA A 4 8.48 -9.18 -10.12
C ALA A 4 8.93 -7.92 -10.86
N LEU A 5 9.39 -6.90 -10.13
CA LEU A 5 9.95 -5.66 -10.66
C LEU A 5 11.50 -5.69 -10.67
N GLY A 6 12.11 -6.82 -10.36
CA GLY A 6 13.55 -7.03 -10.45
C GLY A 6 14.34 -6.89 -9.16
N ALA A 7 13.71 -6.55 -8.03
CA ALA A 7 14.39 -6.53 -6.73
C ALA A 7 14.67 -7.95 -6.24
N ARG A 8 15.83 -8.18 -5.60
CA ARG A 8 16.18 -9.44 -4.97
C ARG A 8 16.26 -9.28 -3.46
N PHE A 9 15.77 -10.28 -2.74
CA PHE A 9 15.72 -10.32 -1.28
C PHE A 9 16.59 -11.48 -0.81
N LEU A 10 17.72 -11.17 -0.20
CA LEU A 10 18.80 -12.12 0.04
C LEU A 10 18.99 -12.39 1.53
N ASP A 11 19.32 -13.62 1.84
CA ASP A 11 19.74 -14.06 3.18
C ASP A 11 21.24 -13.80 3.44
N SER A 12 21.77 -14.37 4.53
CA SER A 12 23.19 -14.24 4.90
C SER A 12 24.15 -14.99 3.97
N ALA A 13 23.68 -15.96 3.20
CA ALA A 13 24.47 -16.70 2.21
C ALA A 13 24.48 -16.01 0.85
N GLY A 14 23.61 -15.02 0.63
CA GLY A 14 23.40 -14.35 -0.65
C GLY A 14 22.39 -15.05 -1.54
N ASP A 15 21.68 -16.03 -0.99
CA ASP A 15 20.61 -16.74 -1.68
C ASP A 15 19.28 -16.00 -1.50
N GLU A 16 18.36 -16.16 -2.47
CA GLU A 16 17.04 -15.56 -2.36
C GLU A 16 16.21 -16.24 -1.25
N ILE A 17 15.66 -15.44 -0.33
CA ILE A 17 14.77 -15.96 0.71
C ILE A 17 13.52 -16.58 0.07
N GLU A 18 12.87 -17.48 0.78
CA GLU A 18 11.61 -18.09 0.35
C GLU A 18 10.47 -17.06 0.23
N GLU A 19 9.33 -17.48 -0.30
CA GLU A 19 8.11 -16.68 -0.32
C GLU A 19 7.37 -16.75 1.02
N GLY A 20 6.69 -15.66 1.35
CA GLY A 20 5.86 -15.56 2.57
C GLY A 20 6.40 -14.58 3.59
N GLY A 21 5.50 -14.09 4.45
CA GLY A 21 5.82 -13.05 5.43
C GLY A 21 6.88 -13.48 6.45
N LEU A 22 6.87 -14.73 6.90
CA LEU A 22 7.84 -15.25 7.87
C LEU A 22 9.24 -15.39 7.30
N ALA A 23 9.38 -15.57 5.99
CA ALA A 23 10.67 -15.67 5.32
C ALA A 23 11.49 -14.37 5.46
N LEU A 24 10.85 -13.23 5.70
CA LEU A 24 11.51 -11.95 5.98
C LEU A 24 12.42 -11.98 7.22
N LYS A 25 12.25 -12.93 8.14
CA LYS A 25 13.19 -13.14 9.26
C LYS A 25 14.60 -13.52 8.79
N ALA A 26 14.70 -14.21 7.66
CA ALA A 26 15.99 -14.58 7.07
C ALA A 26 16.61 -13.45 6.22
N LEU A 27 15.86 -12.40 5.91
CA LEU A 27 16.33 -11.30 5.07
C LEU A 27 17.55 -10.61 5.72
N ARG A 28 18.58 -10.34 4.90
CA ARG A 28 19.79 -9.60 5.31
C ARG A 28 20.16 -8.50 4.34
N GLN A 29 19.78 -8.64 3.07
CA GLN A 29 20.11 -7.69 2.02
C GLN A 29 19.00 -7.58 1.00
N ILE A 30 18.80 -6.38 0.46
CA ILE A 30 17.93 -6.11 -0.68
C ILE A 30 18.81 -5.56 -1.80
N ASP A 31 18.79 -6.25 -2.94
CA ASP A 31 19.50 -5.82 -4.15
C ASP A 31 18.50 -5.21 -5.13
N LEU A 32 18.71 -3.94 -5.48
CA LEU A 32 17.87 -3.15 -6.39
C LEU A 32 18.53 -2.95 -7.77
N ASN A 33 19.70 -3.53 -8.04
CA ASN A 33 20.46 -3.28 -9.28
C ASN A 33 19.69 -3.70 -10.55
N ARG A 34 18.70 -4.57 -10.42
CA ARG A 34 17.86 -5.05 -11.53
C ARG A 34 16.43 -4.52 -11.45
N LEU A 35 16.19 -3.52 -10.61
CA LEU A 35 14.87 -2.90 -10.53
C LEU A 35 14.54 -2.22 -11.86
N ASP A 36 13.32 -2.43 -12.35
CA ASP A 36 12.89 -1.96 -13.67
C ASP A 36 13.01 -0.44 -13.78
N GLU A 37 13.86 0.04 -14.69
CA GLU A 37 14.13 1.45 -14.90
C GLU A 37 12.89 2.27 -15.30
N ARG A 38 11.85 1.61 -15.83
CA ARG A 38 10.59 2.27 -16.19
C ARG A 38 9.88 2.85 -14.97
N LEU A 39 10.15 2.33 -13.76
CA LEU A 39 9.58 2.85 -12.52
C LEU A 39 9.92 4.30 -12.25
N HIS A 40 11.06 4.79 -12.75
CA HIS A 40 11.42 6.20 -12.64
C HIS A 40 10.63 7.13 -13.60
N LYS A 41 9.90 6.56 -14.56
CA LYS A 41 9.17 7.29 -15.60
C LYS A 41 7.65 7.25 -15.40
N VAL A 42 7.17 6.50 -14.42
CA VAL A 42 5.75 6.34 -14.15
C VAL A 42 5.37 6.97 -12.82
N ARG A 43 4.22 7.58 -12.76
CA ARG A 43 3.59 8.01 -11.52
C ARG A 43 2.72 6.88 -11.01
N ILE A 44 2.94 6.50 -9.75
CA ILE A 44 2.17 5.43 -9.09
C ILE A 44 1.29 6.08 -8.04
N GLU A 45 -0.01 5.89 -8.16
CA GLU A 45 -0.99 6.29 -7.17
C GLU A 45 -1.58 5.04 -6.50
N VAL A 46 -1.70 5.10 -5.19
CA VAL A 46 -2.27 4.02 -4.37
C VAL A 46 -3.57 4.51 -3.75
N ALA A 47 -4.68 3.86 -4.11
CA ALA A 47 -5.95 4.02 -3.42
C ALA A 47 -5.85 3.31 -2.05
N CYS A 48 -5.87 4.06 -0.95
CA CYS A 48 -5.69 3.50 0.38
C CYS A 48 -6.62 4.19 1.37
N ASP A 49 -7.52 3.40 1.96
CA ASP A 49 -8.50 3.87 2.95
C ASP A 49 -8.15 3.44 4.39
N VAL A 50 -6.96 2.86 4.60
CA VAL A 50 -6.46 2.48 5.92
C VAL A 50 -5.24 3.31 6.30
N ASN A 51 -5.09 3.61 7.59
CA ASN A 51 -4.00 4.42 8.13
C ASN A 51 -3.03 3.62 9.00
N ASN A 52 -3.14 2.29 8.99
CA ASN A 52 -2.31 1.42 9.82
C ASN A 52 -0.83 1.57 9.47
N PRO A 53 0.07 1.69 10.47
CA PRO A 53 1.50 1.57 10.27
C PRO A 53 1.87 0.14 9.85
N LEU A 54 3.12 -0.09 9.49
CA LEU A 54 3.58 -1.41 9.09
C LEU A 54 3.54 -2.41 10.26
N THR A 55 4.07 -2.00 11.41
CA THR A 55 4.32 -2.87 12.57
C THR A 55 3.72 -2.32 13.86
N GLY A 56 3.81 -3.11 14.95
CA GLY A 56 3.28 -2.77 16.26
C GLY A 56 1.79 -3.13 16.42
N LEU A 57 1.19 -2.76 17.57
CA LEU A 57 -0.18 -3.15 17.93
C LEU A 57 -1.25 -2.70 16.93
N HIS A 58 -0.99 -1.62 16.19
CA HIS A 58 -1.87 -1.11 15.14
C HIS A 58 -1.36 -1.46 13.72
N GLY A 59 -0.31 -2.27 13.64
CA GLY A 59 0.34 -2.67 12.40
C GLY A 59 -0.40 -3.78 11.65
N ALA A 60 0.14 -4.10 10.48
CA ALA A 60 -0.47 -5.04 9.54
C ALA A 60 -0.75 -6.42 10.16
N SER A 61 0.20 -6.99 10.90
CA SER A 61 0.09 -8.33 11.47
C SER A 61 -0.96 -8.39 12.56
N HIS A 62 -0.96 -7.43 13.49
CA HIS A 62 -1.89 -7.41 14.62
C HIS A 62 -3.33 -7.12 14.20
N VAL A 63 -3.53 -6.19 13.28
CA VAL A 63 -4.88 -5.77 12.87
C VAL A 63 -5.51 -6.75 11.87
N PHE A 64 -4.74 -7.22 10.89
CA PHE A 64 -5.29 -8.01 9.79
C PHE A 64 -4.96 -9.51 9.87
N GLY A 65 -4.00 -9.92 10.71
CA GLY A 65 -3.60 -11.32 10.87
C GLY A 65 -4.70 -12.20 11.40
N PRO A 66 -5.36 -11.86 12.55
CA PRO A 66 -6.37 -12.71 13.17
C PRO A 66 -7.55 -13.05 12.24
N GLN A 67 -8.08 -12.09 11.49
CA GLN A 67 -9.17 -12.33 10.54
C GLN A 67 -8.78 -13.23 9.35
N LYS A 68 -7.47 -13.41 9.13
CA LYS A 68 -6.89 -14.30 8.11
C LYS A 68 -6.47 -15.65 8.70
N GLY A 69 -6.78 -15.92 9.96
CA GLY A 69 -6.53 -17.19 10.64
C GLY A 69 -5.16 -17.28 11.32
N ALA A 70 -4.42 -16.19 11.47
CA ALA A 70 -3.16 -16.22 12.19
C ALA A 70 -3.38 -16.39 13.70
N THR A 71 -2.65 -17.31 14.32
CA THR A 71 -2.61 -17.45 15.78
C THR A 71 -1.87 -16.28 16.42
N PRO A 72 -2.05 -16.01 17.74
CA PRO A 72 -1.31 -14.97 18.44
C PRO A 72 0.20 -15.06 18.26
N ASP A 73 0.77 -16.26 18.34
CA ASP A 73 2.22 -16.48 18.14
C ASP A 73 2.65 -16.18 16.71
N GLN A 74 1.82 -16.53 15.73
CA GLN A 74 2.07 -16.19 14.33
C GLN A 74 2.00 -14.69 14.07
N VAL A 75 1.06 -13.98 14.71
CA VAL A 75 0.96 -12.51 14.62
C VAL A 75 2.24 -11.86 15.12
N LEU A 76 2.76 -12.27 16.28
CA LEU A 76 4.01 -11.76 16.83
C LEU A 76 5.20 -12.06 15.91
N ALA A 77 5.28 -13.31 15.42
CA ALA A 77 6.34 -13.72 14.53
C ALA A 77 6.35 -12.97 13.19
N LEU A 78 5.16 -12.65 12.65
CA LEU A 78 5.00 -11.86 11.44
C LEU A 78 5.35 -10.38 11.68
N ASP A 79 4.99 -9.82 12.82
CA ASP A 79 5.31 -8.45 13.17
C ASP A 79 6.84 -8.25 13.32
N GLU A 80 7.53 -9.19 13.98
CA GLU A 80 8.99 -9.22 14.03
C GLU A 80 9.64 -9.32 12.63
N ALA A 81 9.08 -10.15 11.76
CA ALA A 81 9.55 -10.30 10.39
C ALA A 81 9.40 -9.00 9.58
N LEU A 82 8.29 -8.29 9.75
CA LEU A 82 8.07 -6.98 9.13
C LEU A 82 8.99 -5.90 9.72
N ASN A 83 9.29 -5.96 11.03
CA ASN A 83 10.28 -5.06 11.64
C ASN A 83 11.68 -5.29 11.05
N THR A 84 12.11 -6.55 10.92
CA THR A 84 13.39 -6.90 10.28
C THR A 84 13.47 -6.32 8.86
N TYR A 85 12.40 -6.46 8.09
CA TYR A 85 12.29 -5.90 6.75
C TYR A 85 12.40 -4.37 6.76
N ALA A 86 11.68 -3.70 7.66
CA ALA A 86 11.68 -2.25 7.76
C ALA A 86 13.05 -1.70 8.16
N ASP A 87 13.77 -2.37 9.07
CA ASP A 87 15.12 -1.96 9.49
C ASP A 87 16.11 -2.03 8.33
N ILE A 88 16.06 -3.10 7.54
CA ILE A 88 16.93 -3.26 6.36
C ILE A 88 16.60 -2.21 5.31
N VAL A 89 15.32 -1.94 5.07
CA VAL A 89 14.88 -0.90 4.11
C VAL A 89 15.29 0.49 4.60
N ALA A 90 15.12 0.79 5.88
CA ALA A 90 15.51 2.07 6.46
C ALA A 90 17.03 2.31 6.34
N ALA A 91 17.85 1.27 6.57
CA ALA A 91 19.29 1.33 6.38
C ALA A 91 19.68 1.52 4.91
N LEU A 92 18.99 0.83 3.98
CA LEU A 92 19.26 0.91 2.54
C LEU A 92 18.91 2.28 1.95
N LEU A 93 17.73 2.81 2.31
CA LEU A 93 17.20 4.05 1.74
C LEU A 93 17.50 5.30 2.57
N GLN A 94 18.15 5.14 3.74
CA GLN A 94 18.42 6.20 4.72
C GLN A 94 17.12 6.94 5.11
N LYS A 95 16.00 6.23 5.12
CA LYS A 95 14.67 6.75 5.42
C LYS A 95 13.77 5.64 5.95
N ASP A 96 13.19 5.88 7.12
CA ASP A 96 12.16 5.01 7.69
C ASP A 96 10.76 5.51 7.35
N VAL A 97 9.95 4.63 6.79
CA VAL A 97 8.56 4.89 6.42
C VAL A 97 7.59 3.87 7.05
N ARG A 98 8.04 3.12 8.09
CA ARG A 98 7.20 2.11 8.75
C ARG A 98 5.94 2.69 9.40
N ASP A 99 6.04 3.92 9.92
CA ASP A 99 4.93 4.62 10.57
C ASP A 99 4.11 5.50 9.61
N PHE A 100 4.41 5.44 8.32
CA PHE A 100 3.63 6.16 7.32
C PHE A 100 2.17 5.65 7.32
N PRO A 101 1.16 6.53 7.38
CA PRO A 101 -0.24 6.14 7.31
C PRO A 101 -0.53 5.32 6.05
N GLY A 102 -0.95 4.06 6.23
CA GLY A 102 -1.16 3.12 5.13
C GLY A 102 0.04 2.20 4.82
N ALA A 103 1.15 2.31 5.54
CA ALA A 103 2.28 1.39 5.38
C ALA A 103 1.88 -0.08 5.58
N GLY A 104 0.97 -0.34 6.53
CA GLY A 104 0.42 -1.68 6.82
C GLY A 104 -0.61 -2.17 5.80
N ALA A 105 -1.06 -1.35 4.87
CA ALA A 105 -2.05 -1.72 3.86
C ALA A 105 -1.62 -2.97 3.09
N ALA A 106 -2.57 -3.88 2.89
CA ALA A 106 -2.36 -5.16 2.20
C ALA A 106 -1.15 -5.95 2.73
N GLY A 107 -0.94 -5.94 4.07
CA GLY A 107 0.13 -6.71 4.70
C GLY A 107 1.55 -6.18 4.44
N GLY A 108 1.70 -4.86 4.23
CA GLY A 108 2.98 -4.20 3.98
C GLY A 108 3.25 -3.87 2.51
N ILE A 109 2.32 -4.11 1.60
CA ILE A 109 2.44 -3.62 0.20
C ILE A 109 2.50 -2.08 0.21
N GLY A 110 1.71 -1.41 1.07
CA GLY A 110 1.75 0.04 1.25
C GLY A 110 3.15 0.54 1.61
N PHE A 111 3.82 -0.10 2.58
CA PHE A 111 5.19 0.21 2.94
C PHE A 111 6.13 0.12 1.73
N ALA A 112 6.06 -1.00 0.99
CA ALA A 112 6.92 -1.22 -0.17
C ALA A 112 6.65 -0.19 -1.28
N ALA A 113 5.39 0.14 -1.55
CA ALA A 113 5.02 1.15 -2.53
C ALA A 113 5.55 2.54 -2.15
N LYS A 114 5.48 2.90 -0.87
CA LYS A 114 6.01 4.18 -0.37
C LYS A 114 7.53 4.24 -0.40
N ALA A 115 8.20 3.16 0.04
CA ALA A 115 9.65 3.10 0.15
C ALA A 115 10.36 3.07 -1.21
N PHE A 116 9.92 2.20 -2.11
CA PHE A 116 10.66 1.89 -3.34
C PHE A 116 10.05 2.51 -4.61
N LEU A 117 8.74 2.76 -4.62
CA LEU A 117 8.04 3.22 -5.82
C LEU A 117 7.64 4.70 -5.74
N HIS A 118 7.99 5.38 -4.66
CA HIS A 118 7.61 6.78 -4.41
C HIS A 118 6.11 7.05 -4.59
N ALA A 119 5.27 6.04 -4.34
CA ALA A 119 3.85 6.09 -4.60
C ALA A 119 3.16 7.22 -3.81
N GLU A 120 2.21 7.88 -4.44
CA GLU A 120 1.32 8.84 -3.83
C GLU A 120 0.08 8.12 -3.30
N PHE A 121 -0.23 8.34 -2.03
CA PHE A 121 -1.39 7.72 -1.39
C PHE A 121 -2.57 8.69 -1.42
N ARG A 122 -3.71 8.18 -1.87
CA ARG A 122 -4.95 8.95 -1.96
C ARG A 122 -6.12 8.15 -1.40
N PRO A 123 -7.12 8.80 -0.77
CA PRO A 123 -8.38 8.14 -0.44
C PRO A 123 -9.00 7.49 -1.68
N GLY A 124 -9.43 6.23 -1.56
CA GLY A 124 -9.96 5.46 -2.70
C GLY A 124 -11.18 6.12 -3.32
N VAL A 125 -12.10 6.62 -2.49
CA VAL A 125 -13.30 7.34 -2.96
C VAL A 125 -12.93 8.57 -3.80
N GLN A 126 -11.94 9.35 -3.37
CA GLN A 126 -11.52 10.55 -4.08
C GLN A 126 -10.87 10.19 -5.42
N LEU A 127 -10.00 9.17 -5.43
CA LEU A 127 -9.35 8.72 -6.65
C LEU A 127 -10.37 8.21 -7.68
N ILE A 128 -11.34 7.41 -7.25
CA ILE A 128 -12.42 6.92 -8.13
C ILE A 128 -13.28 8.06 -8.63
N ALA A 129 -13.64 9.01 -7.76
CA ALA A 129 -14.46 10.17 -8.16
C ALA A 129 -13.77 11.01 -9.24
N ASP A 130 -12.46 11.23 -9.09
CA ASP A 130 -11.68 11.99 -10.09
C ASP A 130 -11.59 11.24 -11.42
N LEU A 131 -11.26 9.93 -11.38
CA LEU A 131 -11.12 9.10 -12.57
C LEU A 131 -12.44 8.89 -13.33
N SER A 132 -13.57 8.83 -12.61
CA SER A 132 -14.89 8.64 -13.20
C SER A 132 -15.54 9.95 -13.70
N GLY A 133 -14.94 11.10 -13.42
CA GLY A 133 -15.54 12.41 -13.71
C GLY A 133 -16.75 12.75 -12.82
N LEU A 134 -16.94 12.01 -11.72
CA LEU A 134 -18.07 12.20 -10.81
C LEU A 134 -18.14 13.62 -10.26
N SER A 135 -17.00 14.19 -9.89
CA SER A 135 -16.94 15.57 -9.38
C SER A 135 -17.46 16.59 -10.39
N GLN A 136 -17.17 16.40 -11.68
CA GLN A 136 -17.68 17.28 -12.76
C GLN A 136 -19.17 17.05 -13.00
N ALA A 137 -19.63 15.79 -12.98
CA ALA A 137 -21.04 15.45 -13.15
C ALA A 137 -21.90 16.03 -12.02
N VAL A 138 -21.41 15.98 -10.77
CA VAL A 138 -22.09 16.54 -9.59
C VAL A 138 -22.17 18.08 -9.67
N GLN A 139 -21.10 18.77 -10.10
CA GLN A 139 -21.11 20.21 -10.26
C GLN A 139 -22.11 20.70 -11.32
N GLY A 140 -22.41 19.86 -12.31
CA GLY A 140 -23.40 20.12 -13.33
C GLY A 140 -24.85 19.78 -12.92
N ALA A 141 -25.06 19.13 -11.78
CA ALA A 141 -26.39 18.76 -11.29
C ALA A 141 -27.05 19.92 -10.54
N VAL A 142 -28.31 20.21 -10.87
CA VAL A 142 -29.06 21.33 -10.28
C VAL A 142 -29.62 21.00 -8.89
N SER A 143 -29.81 19.73 -8.55
CA SER A 143 -30.22 19.27 -7.23
C SER A 143 -29.84 17.82 -6.99
N PHE A 144 -29.51 17.49 -5.73
CA PHE A 144 -29.34 16.12 -5.24
C PHE A 144 -30.41 15.84 -4.18
N SER A 145 -31.15 14.73 -4.28
CA SER A 145 -31.97 14.21 -3.20
C SER A 145 -31.21 13.10 -2.47
N GLU A 146 -31.47 12.90 -1.18
CA GLU A 146 -30.88 11.83 -0.36
C GLU A 146 -31.18 10.43 -0.93
N ASP A 147 -32.20 10.29 -1.77
CA ASP A 147 -32.63 9.04 -2.42
C ASP A 147 -31.94 8.76 -3.76
N GLY A 148 -30.96 9.57 -4.16
CA GLY A 148 -30.20 9.37 -5.39
C GLY A 148 -30.96 9.60 -6.70
N CYS A 149 -32.17 10.15 -6.66
CA CYS A 149 -32.93 10.53 -7.85
C CYS A 149 -32.60 11.97 -8.25
N THR A 150 -32.09 12.17 -9.45
CA THR A 150 -31.95 13.48 -10.07
C THR A 150 -33.21 13.78 -10.87
N GLU A 151 -34.02 14.77 -10.47
CA GLU A 151 -35.01 15.37 -11.38
C GLU A 151 -34.25 16.25 -12.39
N ARG A 152 -34.19 15.79 -13.62
CA ARG A 152 -33.82 16.68 -14.74
C ARG A 152 -34.96 17.65 -14.96
N GLN A 153 -34.77 18.93 -14.64
CA GLN A 153 -35.68 19.96 -15.19
C GLN A 153 -35.57 19.93 -16.70
N LYS A 154 -36.70 19.66 -17.35
CA LYS A 154 -36.82 19.82 -18.80
C LYS A 154 -36.56 21.31 -19.13
N PRO A 155 -35.77 21.63 -20.15
CA PRO A 155 -35.65 22.99 -20.60
C PRO A 155 -37.05 23.46 -21.06
N THR A 156 -37.49 24.56 -20.46
CA THR A 156 -38.71 25.25 -20.88
C THR A 156 -38.42 25.79 -22.27
N ALA A 157 -39.08 25.22 -23.28
CA ALA A 157 -39.07 25.79 -24.63
C ALA A 157 -39.79 27.15 -24.60
N LEU A 158 -39.07 28.19 -25.00
CA LEU A 158 -39.61 29.45 -25.44
C LEU A 158 -39.95 29.34 -26.92
#